data_7935bac56f0709db9df7d586fc9bf4d2
#
_entry.id   7935bac56f0709db9df7d586fc9bf4d2
#
_cell.length_a   1.000
_cell.length_b   1.000
_cell.length_c   1.000
_cell.angle_alpha   90.00
_cell.angle_beta   90.00
_cell.angle_gamma   90.00
#
_symmetry.space_group_name_H-M   'P 1'
#
loop_
_entity.id
_entity.type
_entity.pdbx_description
1 polymer ?
#
loop_
_entity_poly.entity_id
_entity_poly.type
_entity_poly.pdbx_seq_one_letter_code
_entity_poly.pdbx_strand_id
1 'polypeptide(L)'
;MPLKIRKNKSPLFIILLLILTLLTGLTAGYFSAHGITENGKFEAFSRKVFQNEVSGSTLTLHYTLAHPEKQGIPRKKATLGTIPTDMKNTYQICSQYEKKLKSFRYSCLSTKNQLTLDSMLLYYHTEKSLGDNYLLQEPLGPSLGIQAQLPVLLAEYAFYEDQDITDYLNLLTTIRPYFQSILKFEKKKSEAGFFMSDTTLDRVLAQCSAFIQNPDNNYMLDIFQKKLSDYGKLSASEQRALILTHKSLMKTEVIPAYQELMTGLEALRGTGKNNRGLTYFKGGKAYYLYLLQSQTGSYVPVKQMEKRLSRQLSSEIGIAGTMLRKNPELLATLNQGITFKEMKP
;
A
#
# COMPACT_ATOMS: atom_id res chain seq x y z
N MET A 1 44.72 63.36 -41.20
CA MET A 1 43.40 63.15 -41.85
C MET A 1 42.91 61.75 -41.50
N PRO A 2 42.00 61.55 -40.60
CA PRO A 2 41.53 60.16 -40.22
C PRO A 2 40.27 59.81 -41.04
N LEU A 3 40.35 58.65 -41.68
CA LEU A 3 39.25 58.07 -42.45
C LEU A 3 38.16 57.56 -41.51
N LYS A 4 36.99 58.19 -41.52
CA LYS A 4 35.75 57.70 -40.84
C LYS A 4 35.18 56.56 -41.69
N ILE A 5 35.35 55.31 -41.17
CA ILE A 5 34.62 54.14 -41.68
C ILE A 5 33.23 54.18 -41.09
N ARG A 6 32.24 54.57 -41.84
CA ARG A 6 30.81 54.49 -41.49
C ARG A 6 30.33 53.08 -41.78
N LYS A 7 30.25 52.20 -40.76
CA LYS A 7 29.60 50.88 -40.88
C LYS A 7 28.10 51.08 -41.07
N ASN A 8 27.62 51.13 -42.30
CA ASN A 8 26.22 51.01 -42.61
C ASN A 8 25.85 49.54 -42.35
N LYS A 9 25.24 49.26 -41.24
CA LYS A 9 24.59 47.94 -41.04
C LYS A 9 23.43 47.88 -42.02
N SER A 10 23.43 46.91 -42.94
CA SER A 10 22.40 46.76 -43.94
C SER A 10 21.02 46.71 -43.24
N PRO A 11 19.98 47.38 -43.74
CA PRO A 11 18.64 47.35 -43.18
C PRO A 11 18.11 45.95 -43.07
N LEU A 12 18.56 45.01 -43.91
CA LEU A 12 18.26 43.60 -43.89
C LEU A 12 18.74 42.91 -42.56
N PHE A 13 19.90 43.27 -42.05
CA PHE A 13 20.46 42.74 -40.81
C PHE A 13 19.65 43.21 -39.59
N ILE A 14 19.18 44.46 -39.61
CA ILE A 14 18.34 45.02 -38.54
C ILE A 14 16.96 44.36 -38.55
N ILE A 15 16.38 44.13 -39.74
CA ILE A 15 15.10 43.43 -39.89
C ILE A 15 15.21 41.97 -39.43
N LEU A 16 16.30 41.25 -39.78
CA LEU A 16 16.54 39.88 -39.36
C LEU A 16 16.68 39.76 -37.82
N LEU A 17 17.37 40.74 -37.21
CA LEU A 17 17.53 40.80 -35.73
C LEU A 17 16.19 41.07 -35.03
N LEU A 18 15.35 41.95 -35.60
CA LEU A 18 14.00 42.22 -35.08
C LEU A 18 13.07 41.02 -35.22
N ILE A 19 13.13 40.30 -36.34
CA ILE A 19 12.36 39.06 -36.52
C ILE A 19 12.84 37.98 -35.54
N LEU A 20 14.15 37.85 -35.31
CA LEU A 20 14.70 36.89 -34.36
C LEU A 20 14.29 37.22 -32.91
N THR A 21 14.32 38.51 -32.54
CA THR A 21 13.85 38.96 -31.19
C THR A 21 12.34 38.82 -31.03
N LEU A 22 11.56 39.02 -32.09
CA LEU A 22 10.11 38.82 -32.07
C LEU A 22 9.77 37.32 -31.94
N LEU A 23 10.46 36.45 -32.69
CA LEU A 23 10.33 35.00 -32.62
C LEU A 23 10.74 34.46 -31.23
N THR A 24 11.85 34.93 -30.65
CA THR A 24 12.27 34.54 -29.32
C THR A 24 11.33 35.10 -28.24
N GLY A 25 10.80 36.31 -28.43
CA GLY A 25 9.77 36.87 -27.54
C GLY A 25 8.44 36.13 -27.63
N LEU A 26 8.01 35.75 -28.84
CA LEU A 26 6.79 34.94 -29.05
C LEU A 26 6.94 33.53 -28.50
N THR A 27 8.09 32.87 -28.66
CA THR A 27 8.35 31.55 -28.09
C THR A 27 8.46 31.62 -26.58
N ALA A 28 9.18 32.59 -26.01
CA ALA A 28 9.25 32.81 -24.56
C ALA A 28 7.88 33.19 -23.99
N GLY A 29 7.09 34.01 -24.66
CA GLY A 29 5.71 34.33 -24.29
C GLY A 29 4.78 33.14 -24.41
N TYR A 30 4.91 32.30 -25.43
CA TYR A 30 4.18 31.06 -25.60
C TYR A 30 4.53 30.07 -24.45
N PHE A 31 5.80 29.88 -24.13
CA PHE A 31 6.25 29.05 -23.02
C PHE A 31 5.86 29.65 -21.64
N SER A 32 5.84 30.95 -21.49
CA SER A 32 5.38 31.64 -20.27
C SER A 32 3.87 31.63 -20.11
N ALA A 33 3.11 31.77 -21.21
CA ALA A 33 1.65 31.73 -21.19
C ALA A 33 1.08 30.30 -21.13
N HIS A 34 1.84 29.28 -21.60
CA HIS A 34 1.48 27.86 -21.54
C HIS A 34 2.30 27.11 -20.49
N GLY A 35 2.94 27.80 -19.64
CA GLY A 35 3.68 27.69 -18.39
C GLY A 35 3.95 26.33 -17.75
N ILE A 36 3.35 25.22 -18.18
CA ILE A 36 3.65 23.89 -17.63
C ILE A 36 3.80 22.92 -18.80
N THR A 37 5.01 22.36 -18.97
CA THR A 37 5.28 21.30 -19.95
C THR A 37 4.35 20.10 -19.71
N GLU A 38 4.17 19.24 -20.72
CA GLU A 38 3.37 18.02 -20.58
C GLU A 38 3.89 17.14 -19.42
N ASN A 39 5.22 17.07 -19.24
CA ASN A 39 5.84 16.45 -18.07
C ASN A 39 5.38 17.08 -16.75
N GLY A 40 5.44 18.41 -16.65
CA GLY A 40 5.01 19.12 -15.43
C GLY A 40 3.53 18.91 -15.11
N LYS A 41 2.66 18.86 -16.12
CA LYS A 41 1.23 18.53 -15.92
C LYS A 41 1.03 17.13 -15.42
N PHE A 42 1.77 16.17 -15.97
CA PHE A 42 1.73 14.78 -15.56
C PHE A 42 2.26 14.60 -14.13
N GLU A 43 3.39 15.20 -13.80
CA GLU A 43 4.00 15.15 -12.47
C GLU A 43 3.10 15.77 -11.40
N ALA A 44 2.44 16.88 -11.69
CA ALA A 44 1.46 17.49 -10.80
C ALA A 44 0.25 16.55 -10.57
N PHE A 45 -0.23 15.91 -11.63
CA PHE A 45 -1.33 14.95 -11.54
C PHE A 45 -0.93 13.70 -10.75
N SER A 46 0.19 13.06 -11.08
CA SER A 46 0.66 11.84 -10.42
C SER A 46 0.97 12.09 -8.94
N ARG A 47 1.53 13.26 -8.60
CA ARG A 47 1.73 13.67 -7.21
C ARG A 47 0.41 13.79 -6.44
N LYS A 48 -0.60 14.41 -7.05
CA LYS A 48 -1.93 14.51 -6.42
C LYS A 48 -2.58 13.16 -6.20
N VAL A 49 -2.45 12.26 -7.17
CA VAL A 49 -2.93 10.87 -7.03
C VAL A 49 -2.22 10.18 -5.88
N PHE A 50 -0.88 10.24 -5.83
CA PHE A 50 -0.09 9.68 -4.73
C PHE A 50 -0.52 10.24 -3.37
N GLN A 51 -0.66 11.57 -3.24
CA GLN A 51 -1.12 12.21 -2.01
C GLN A 51 -2.49 11.68 -1.57
N ASN A 52 -3.43 11.49 -2.49
CA ASN A 52 -4.75 10.95 -2.18
C ASN A 52 -4.69 9.50 -1.69
N GLU A 53 -3.92 8.64 -2.37
CA GLU A 53 -3.77 7.22 -2.04
C GLU A 53 -3.17 7.02 -0.64
N VAL A 54 -2.06 7.69 -0.33
CA VAL A 54 -1.38 7.51 0.95
C VAL A 54 -2.11 8.16 2.13
N SER A 55 -3.03 9.12 1.86
CA SER A 55 -3.78 9.83 2.89
C SER A 55 -5.05 9.13 3.37
N GLY A 56 -5.36 7.95 2.83
CA GLY A 56 -6.56 7.19 3.16
C GLY A 56 -6.54 6.54 4.55
N SER A 57 -5.34 6.26 5.07
CA SER A 57 -5.09 5.68 6.37
C SER A 57 -3.83 6.29 6.99
N THR A 58 -3.87 6.57 8.29
CA THR A 58 -2.71 7.09 9.03
C THR A 58 -1.56 6.08 9.04
N LEU A 59 -1.84 4.77 9.15
CA LEU A 59 -0.81 3.74 9.07
C LEU A 59 -0.14 3.75 7.69
N THR A 60 -0.91 3.75 6.61
CA THR A 60 -0.37 3.81 5.25
C THR A 60 0.51 5.04 5.06
N LEU A 61 0.05 6.20 5.51
CA LEU A 61 0.81 7.45 5.41
C LEU A 61 2.12 7.36 6.19
N HIS A 62 2.07 6.91 7.45
CA HIS A 62 3.23 6.80 8.35
C HIS A 62 4.31 5.85 7.81
N TYR A 63 3.89 4.68 7.29
CA TYR A 63 4.82 3.70 6.71
C TYR A 63 5.38 4.10 5.34
N THR A 64 4.67 5.00 4.63
CA THR A 64 5.12 5.46 3.31
C THR A 64 6.04 6.66 3.40
N LEU A 65 5.78 7.59 4.31
CA LEU A 65 6.47 8.87 4.41
C LEU A 65 6.79 9.24 5.87
N ALA A 66 8.08 9.42 6.17
CA ALA A 66 8.52 9.94 7.47
C ALA A 66 8.14 11.42 7.66
N HIS A 67 8.05 12.18 6.58
CA HIS A 67 7.77 13.62 6.56
C HIS A 67 6.70 13.96 5.51
N PRO A 68 5.41 13.63 5.75
CA PRO A 68 4.32 13.88 4.79
C PRO A 68 4.16 15.36 4.43
N GLU A 69 4.42 16.27 5.37
CA GLU A 69 4.34 17.72 5.18
C GLU A 69 5.28 18.22 4.07
N LYS A 70 6.46 17.61 3.91
CA LYS A 70 7.41 17.92 2.83
C LYS A 70 6.90 17.54 1.44
N GLN A 71 5.90 16.66 1.39
CA GLN A 71 5.21 16.26 0.17
C GLN A 71 3.87 17.02 -0.02
N GLY A 72 3.62 18.05 0.79
CA GLY A 72 2.38 18.83 0.73
C GLY A 72 1.15 18.06 1.22
N ILE A 73 1.34 17.04 2.06
CA ILE A 73 0.25 16.26 2.67
C ILE A 73 0.00 16.82 4.06
N PRO A 74 -1.13 17.51 4.28
CA PRO A 74 -1.45 18.04 5.61
C PRO A 74 -1.81 16.88 6.56
N ARG A 75 -1.41 17.01 7.81
CA ARG A 75 -1.87 16.10 8.85
C ARG A 75 -3.38 16.17 8.99
N LYS A 76 -4.00 15.01 9.12
CA LYS A 76 -5.44 14.86 9.34
C LYS A 76 -5.67 14.13 10.65
N LYS A 77 -6.94 14.09 11.09
CA LYS A 77 -7.34 13.23 12.22
C LYS A 77 -6.94 11.78 11.93
N ALA A 78 -6.30 11.15 12.89
CA ALA A 78 -5.86 9.76 12.76
C ALA A 78 -7.01 8.81 12.43
N THR A 79 -6.79 7.89 11.49
CA THR A 79 -7.77 6.91 11.05
C THR A 79 -7.11 5.66 10.48
N LEU A 80 -7.75 4.52 10.70
CA LEU A 80 -7.42 3.25 10.01
C LEU A 80 -8.12 3.13 8.65
N GLY A 81 -9.02 4.06 8.33
CA GLY A 81 -9.88 3.95 7.15
C GLY A 81 -11.09 3.06 7.38
N THR A 82 -11.65 2.52 6.31
CA THR A 82 -12.82 1.63 6.33
C THR A 82 -12.74 0.62 5.17
N ILE A 83 -13.31 -0.56 5.36
CA ILE A 83 -13.51 -1.52 4.28
C ILE A 83 -14.82 -1.18 3.55
N PRO A 84 -14.80 -0.89 2.25
CA PRO A 84 -16.00 -0.57 1.50
C PRO A 84 -16.87 -1.81 1.28
N THR A 85 -18.19 -1.66 1.39
CA THR A 85 -19.15 -2.73 1.11
C THR A 85 -19.63 -2.76 -0.33
N ASP A 86 -19.24 -1.81 -1.16
CA ASP A 86 -19.38 -1.82 -2.62
C ASP A 86 -18.20 -1.09 -3.28
N MET A 87 -17.98 -1.36 -4.55
CA MET A 87 -16.85 -0.84 -5.31
C MET A 87 -17.23 0.25 -6.32
N LYS A 88 -18.49 0.69 -6.34
CA LYS A 88 -18.98 1.62 -7.35
C LYS A 88 -18.17 2.92 -7.39
N ASN A 89 -17.95 3.53 -6.23
CA ASN A 89 -17.17 4.76 -6.13
C ASN A 89 -15.70 4.52 -6.52
N THR A 90 -15.11 3.43 -6.07
CA THR A 90 -13.72 3.06 -6.40
C THR A 90 -13.54 2.90 -7.91
N TYR A 91 -14.42 2.16 -8.59
CA TYR A 91 -14.35 1.97 -10.05
C TYR A 91 -14.62 3.26 -10.83
N GLN A 92 -15.45 4.14 -10.30
CA GLN A 92 -15.66 5.46 -10.88
C GLN A 92 -14.38 6.32 -10.82
N ILE A 93 -13.69 6.32 -9.67
CA ILE A 93 -12.40 7.01 -9.49
C ILE A 93 -11.34 6.41 -10.40
N CYS A 94 -11.19 5.08 -10.44
CA CYS A 94 -10.27 4.39 -11.36
C CYS A 94 -10.52 4.79 -12.82
N SER A 95 -11.79 4.84 -13.22
CA SER A 95 -12.17 5.22 -14.60
C SER A 95 -11.84 6.69 -14.91
N GLN A 96 -12.03 7.59 -13.94
CA GLN A 96 -11.64 9.00 -14.08
C GLN A 96 -10.12 9.14 -14.22
N TYR A 97 -9.36 8.42 -13.40
CA TYR A 97 -7.89 8.43 -13.47
C TYR A 97 -7.38 7.84 -14.79
N GLU A 98 -7.91 6.70 -15.24
CA GLU A 98 -7.55 6.15 -16.55
C GLU A 98 -7.83 7.14 -17.69
N LYS A 99 -9.03 7.76 -17.68
CA LYS A 99 -9.40 8.76 -18.68
C LYS A 99 -8.41 9.93 -18.68
N LYS A 100 -8.02 10.40 -17.50
CA LYS A 100 -7.04 11.48 -17.35
C LYS A 100 -5.66 11.06 -17.80
N LEU A 101 -5.18 9.88 -17.45
CA LEU A 101 -3.90 9.32 -17.87
C LEU A 101 -3.81 9.22 -19.40
N LYS A 102 -4.86 8.69 -20.06
CA LYS A 102 -4.96 8.58 -21.52
C LYS A 102 -5.01 9.93 -22.24
N SER A 103 -5.28 11.03 -21.53
CA SER A 103 -5.29 12.38 -22.13
C SER A 103 -3.90 13.02 -22.22
N PHE A 104 -2.88 12.46 -21.60
CA PHE A 104 -1.51 12.96 -21.72
C PHE A 104 -0.88 12.51 -23.05
N ARG A 105 -0.13 13.40 -23.67
CA ARG A 105 0.62 13.10 -24.90
C ARG A 105 1.87 12.30 -24.57
N TYR A 106 1.79 10.98 -24.71
CA TYR A 106 2.83 10.02 -24.34
C TYR A 106 4.22 10.39 -24.89
N SER A 107 4.32 10.74 -26.18
CA SER A 107 5.57 11.12 -26.83
C SER A 107 6.21 12.41 -26.27
N CYS A 108 5.44 13.24 -25.55
CA CYS A 108 5.95 14.46 -24.91
C CYS A 108 6.39 14.22 -23.45
N LEU A 109 6.25 13.01 -22.93
CA LEU A 109 6.69 12.62 -21.59
C LEU A 109 8.14 12.13 -21.63
N SER A 110 8.88 12.38 -20.55
CA SER A 110 10.18 11.74 -20.33
C SER A 110 10.01 10.22 -20.16
N THR A 111 11.06 9.45 -20.43
CA THR A 111 11.04 7.97 -20.25
C THR A 111 10.58 7.57 -18.85
N LYS A 112 11.00 8.30 -17.81
CA LYS A 112 10.55 8.09 -16.42
C LYS A 112 9.03 8.29 -16.31
N ASN A 113 8.49 9.35 -16.87
CA ASN A 113 7.07 9.66 -16.79
C ASN A 113 6.22 8.75 -17.67
N GLN A 114 6.75 8.27 -18.80
CA GLN A 114 6.13 7.22 -19.61
C GLN A 114 5.96 5.92 -18.80
N LEU A 115 7.03 5.46 -18.14
CA LEU A 115 6.98 4.27 -17.29
C LEU A 115 5.97 4.45 -16.13
N THR A 116 5.96 5.61 -15.49
CA THR A 116 5.00 5.92 -14.43
C THR A 116 3.56 5.90 -14.95
N LEU A 117 3.31 6.51 -16.13
CA LEU A 117 1.99 6.51 -16.75
C LEU A 117 1.51 5.10 -17.09
N ASP A 118 2.38 4.28 -17.70
CA ASP A 118 2.08 2.88 -18.03
C ASP A 118 1.77 2.06 -16.77
N SER A 119 2.56 2.24 -15.71
CA SER A 119 2.34 1.57 -14.42
C SER A 119 1.02 1.97 -13.78
N MET A 120 0.67 3.26 -13.82
CA MET A 120 -0.62 3.75 -13.30
C MET A 120 -1.81 3.23 -14.11
N LEU A 121 -1.69 3.20 -15.45
CA LEU A 121 -2.74 2.62 -16.32
C LEU A 121 -2.93 1.14 -16.03
N LEU A 122 -1.84 0.38 -15.88
CA LEU A 122 -1.87 -1.03 -15.53
C LEU A 122 -2.58 -1.25 -14.19
N TYR A 123 -2.21 -0.45 -13.17
CA TYR A 123 -2.81 -0.51 -11.84
C TYR A 123 -4.34 -0.29 -11.89
N TYR A 124 -4.80 0.83 -12.44
CA TYR A 124 -6.24 1.14 -12.46
C TYR A 124 -7.05 0.18 -13.35
N HIS A 125 -6.45 -0.31 -14.42
CA HIS A 125 -7.08 -1.35 -15.24
C HIS A 125 -7.25 -2.65 -14.44
N THR A 126 -6.21 -3.06 -13.71
CA THR A 126 -6.24 -4.27 -12.87
C THR A 126 -7.25 -4.12 -11.73
N GLU A 127 -7.27 -2.99 -11.02
CA GLU A 127 -8.26 -2.74 -9.96
C GLU A 127 -9.70 -2.88 -10.46
N LYS A 128 -10.02 -2.36 -11.65
CA LYS A 128 -11.34 -2.51 -12.25
C LYS A 128 -11.67 -3.94 -12.68
N SER A 129 -10.65 -4.76 -12.98
CA SER A 129 -10.86 -6.15 -13.36
C SER A 129 -11.40 -7.03 -12.23
N LEU A 130 -11.29 -6.57 -10.97
CA LEU A 130 -11.94 -7.17 -9.81
C LEU A 130 -13.47 -7.29 -10.00
N GLY A 131 -14.11 -6.27 -10.59
CA GLY A 131 -15.53 -6.27 -10.93
C GLY A 131 -16.42 -6.64 -9.75
N ASP A 132 -17.39 -7.50 -9.99
CA ASP A 132 -18.34 -7.99 -8.96
C ASP A 132 -17.74 -9.04 -8.03
N ASN A 133 -16.46 -9.44 -8.24
CA ASN A 133 -15.80 -10.46 -7.43
C ASN A 133 -15.18 -9.88 -6.14
N TYR A 134 -15.36 -8.61 -5.82
CA TYR A 134 -14.77 -7.96 -4.66
C TYR A 134 -15.15 -8.63 -3.32
N LEU A 135 -16.30 -9.29 -3.24
CA LEU A 135 -16.72 -10.05 -2.05
C LEU A 135 -15.90 -11.35 -1.84
N LEU A 136 -15.06 -11.75 -2.80
CA LEU A 136 -14.10 -12.84 -2.62
C LEU A 136 -12.82 -12.38 -1.92
N GLN A 137 -12.64 -11.08 -1.67
CA GLN A 137 -11.54 -10.57 -0.84
C GLN A 137 -11.67 -11.09 0.58
N GLU A 138 -10.52 -11.38 1.20
CA GLU A 138 -10.44 -11.92 2.55
C GLU A 138 -9.67 -10.97 3.48
N PRO A 139 -10.33 -9.94 4.06
CA PRO A 139 -9.69 -9.03 5.00
C PRO A 139 -9.28 -9.73 6.29
N LEU A 140 -9.98 -10.80 6.66
CA LEU A 140 -9.67 -11.63 7.81
C LEU A 140 -9.18 -13.01 7.35
N GLY A 141 -8.22 -13.57 8.08
CA GLY A 141 -7.69 -14.89 7.75
C GLY A 141 -6.58 -15.33 8.73
N PRO A 142 -6.28 -16.64 8.79
CA PRO A 142 -5.39 -17.18 9.81
C PRO A 142 -3.91 -16.85 9.59
N SER A 143 -3.51 -16.38 8.41
CA SER A 143 -2.09 -16.07 8.11
C SER A 143 -1.80 -14.57 8.08
N LEU A 144 -2.55 -13.81 7.28
CA LEU A 144 -2.31 -12.40 7.01
C LEU A 144 -3.56 -11.53 7.24
N GLY A 145 -4.51 -12.01 8.04
CA GLY A 145 -5.72 -11.27 8.34
C GLY A 145 -5.46 -10.01 9.18
N ILE A 146 -6.29 -8.99 8.97
CA ILE A 146 -6.19 -7.70 9.65
C ILE A 146 -6.19 -7.88 11.18
N GLN A 147 -6.94 -8.85 11.72
CA GLN A 147 -6.99 -9.12 13.15
C GLN A 147 -5.62 -9.47 13.76
N ALA A 148 -4.74 -10.10 12.97
CA ALA A 148 -3.39 -10.47 13.41
C ALA A 148 -2.35 -9.41 13.01
N GLN A 149 -2.52 -8.77 11.86
CA GLN A 149 -1.58 -7.78 11.33
C GLN A 149 -1.64 -6.42 12.04
N LEU A 150 -2.84 -5.99 12.46
CA LEU A 150 -3.02 -4.66 13.04
C LEU A 150 -2.20 -4.45 14.33
N PRO A 151 -2.16 -5.39 15.30
CA PRO A 151 -1.30 -5.25 16.47
C PRO A 151 0.19 -5.16 16.12
N VAL A 152 0.64 -5.91 15.11
CA VAL A 152 2.04 -5.87 14.64
C VAL A 152 2.36 -4.50 14.03
N LEU A 153 1.50 -3.98 13.16
CA LEU A 153 1.68 -2.66 12.58
C LEU A 153 1.71 -1.56 13.65
N LEU A 154 0.86 -1.65 14.66
CA LEU A 154 0.88 -0.72 15.80
C LEU A 154 2.15 -0.90 16.66
N ALA A 155 2.61 -2.13 16.84
CA ALA A 155 3.86 -2.41 17.56
C ALA A 155 5.07 -1.80 16.85
N GLU A 156 5.10 -1.80 15.54
CA GLU A 156 6.20 -1.26 14.73
C GLU A 156 6.07 0.25 14.42
N TYR A 157 4.91 0.89 14.72
CA TYR A 157 4.67 2.31 14.44
C TYR A 157 5.71 3.21 15.14
N ALA A 158 6.63 3.82 14.41
CA ALA A 158 7.74 4.60 14.97
C ALA A 158 7.29 5.98 15.47
N PHE A 159 7.97 6.50 16.53
CA PHE A 159 7.77 7.85 17.03
C PHE A 159 8.94 8.75 16.60
N TYR A 160 8.76 9.55 15.57
CA TYR A 160 9.73 10.53 15.08
C TYR A 160 9.57 11.88 15.78
N GLU A 161 8.33 12.23 16.13
CA GLU A 161 7.94 13.49 16.78
C GLU A 161 6.73 13.28 17.73
N ASP A 162 6.44 14.26 18.60
CA ASP A 162 5.38 14.18 19.61
C ASP A 162 3.99 13.91 19.01
N GLN A 163 3.77 14.42 17.80
CA GLN A 163 2.52 14.20 17.09
C GLN A 163 2.29 12.72 16.72
N ASP A 164 3.36 11.95 16.44
CA ASP A 164 3.23 10.51 16.16
C ASP A 164 2.69 9.74 17.36
N ILE A 165 3.07 10.15 18.57
CA ILE A 165 2.53 9.56 19.81
C ILE A 165 1.04 9.86 19.93
N THR A 166 0.65 11.12 19.66
CA THR A 166 -0.76 11.55 19.65
C THR A 166 -1.56 10.78 18.60
N ASP A 167 -1.04 10.68 17.37
CA ASP A 167 -1.68 9.97 16.27
C ASP A 167 -1.81 8.47 16.57
N TYR A 168 -0.79 7.86 17.16
CA TYR A 168 -0.83 6.47 17.60
C TYR A 168 -1.95 6.23 18.64
N LEU A 169 -2.04 7.05 19.69
CA LEU A 169 -3.11 6.93 20.69
C LEU A 169 -4.49 7.14 20.07
N ASN A 170 -4.62 8.10 19.15
CA ASN A 170 -5.86 8.33 18.43
C ASN A 170 -6.22 7.15 17.50
N LEU A 171 -5.24 6.47 16.88
CA LEU A 171 -5.49 5.26 16.08
C LEU A 171 -6.17 4.17 16.90
N LEU A 172 -5.81 3.99 18.18
CA LEU A 172 -6.45 2.98 19.03
C LEU A 172 -7.97 3.20 19.15
N THR A 173 -8.42 4.47 19.18
CA THR A 173 -9.86 4.81 19.22
C THR A 173 -10.58 4.50 17.91
N THR A 174 -9.85 4.33 16.81
CA THR A 174 -10.42 4.06 15.48
C THR A 174 -10.53 2.56 15.16
N ILE A 175 -9.99 1.69 16.02
CA ILE A 175 -10.03 0.22 15.80
C ILE A 175 -11.47 -0.30 15.79
N ARG A 176 -12.31 0.15 16.73
CA ARG A 176 -13.71 -0.27 16.80
C ARG A 176 -14.51 0.09 15.52
N PRO A 177 -14.58 1.34 15.04
CA PRO A 177 -15.28 1.66 13.80
C PRO A 177 -14.66 0.97 12.58
N TYR A 178 -13.34 0.73 12.56
CA TYR A 178 -12.69 -0.04 11.51
C TYR A 178 -13.17 -1.49 11.49
N PHE A 179 -13.17 -2.19 12.63
CA PHE A 179 -13.68 -3.57 12.74
C PHE A 179 -15.18 -3.66 12.45
N GLN A 180 -15.97 -2.67 12.81
CA GLN A 180 -17.37 -2.59 12.42
C GLN A 180 -17.54 -2.52 10.89
N SER A 181 -16.63 -1.84 10.17
CA SER A 181 -16.65 -1.84 8.69
C SER A 181 -16.30 -3.21 8.13
N ILE A 182 -15.37 -3.92 8.74
CA ILE A 182 -15.04 -5.32 8.38
C ILE A 182 -16.24 -6.24 8.62
N LEU A 183 -16.90 -6.15 9.77
CA LEU A 183 -18.09 -6.95 10.05
C LEU A 183 -19.22 -6.70 9.06
N LYS A 184 -19.44 -5.46 8.64
CA LYS A 184 -20.40 -5.13 7.58
C LYS A 184 -20.04 -5.81 6.26
N PHE A 185 -18.76 -5.84 5.92
CA PHE A 185 -18.26 -6.53 4.73
C PHE A 185 -18.43 -8.04 4.84
N GLU A 186 -18.03 -8.66 5.96
CA GLU A 186 -18.18 -10.10 6.19
C GLU A 186 -19.65 -10.55 6.21
N LYS A 187 -20.56 -9.72 6.76
CA LYS A 187 -21.99 -9.96 6.68
C LYS A 187 -22.48 -10.00 5.22
N LYS A 188 -22.02 -9.07 4.39
CA LYS A 188 -22.35 -9.07 2.97
C LYS A 188 -21.78 -10.28 2.22
N LYS A 189 -20.56 -10.73 2.58
CA LYS A 189 -20.00 -12.00 2.09
C LYS A 189 -20.86 -13.19 2.49
N SER A 190 -21.32 -13.23 3.74
CA SER A 190 -22.23 -14.27 4.24
C SER A 190 -23.54 -14.33 3.45
N GLU A 191 -24.20 -13.20 3.25
CA GLU A 191 -25.43 -13.07 2.46
C GLU A 191 -25.22 -13.56 1.02
N ALA A 192 -24.04 -13.33 0.43
CA ALA A 192 -23.66 -13.79 -0.90
C ALA A 192 -23.16 -15.26 -0.95
N GLY A 193 -22.99 -15.92 0.21
CA GLY A 193 -22.46 -17.28 0.31
C GLY A 193 -20.95 -17.39 0.16
N PHE A 194 -20.20 -16.29 0.42
CA PHE A 194 -18.75 -16.18 0.31
C PHE A 194 -18.05 -16.08 1.67
N PHE A 195 -18.77 -16.29 2.77
CA PHE A 195 -18.16 -16.27 4.10
C PHE A 195 -17.14 -17.42 4.25
N MET A 196 -16.18 -17.23 5.15
CA MET A 196 -15.14 -18.23 5.41
C MET A 196 -15.70 -19.53 5.97
N SER A 197 -14.96 -20.62 5.83
CA SER A 197 -15.31 -21.90 6.47
C SER A 197 -15.21 -21.82 8.00
N ASP A 198 -15.96 -22.67 8.71
CA ASP A 198 -15.92 -22.71 10.19
C ASP A 198 -14.50 -23.00 10.71
N THR A 199 -13.74 -23.85 10.04
CA THR A 199 -12.33 -24.10 10.40
C THR A 199 -11.47 -22.84 10.29
N THR A 200 -11.70 -22.00 9.28
CA THR A 200 -11.01 -20.71 9.14
C THR A 200 -11.46 -19.74 10.21
N LEU A 201 -12.77 -19.69 10.46
CA LEU A 201 -13.36 -18.87 11.52
C LEU A 201 -12.76 -19.22 12.90
N ASP A 202 -12.68 -20.50 13.25
CA ASP A 202 -12.10 -20.96 14.53
C ASP A 202 -10.67 -20.44 14.71
N ARG A 203 -9.85 -20.48 13.66
CA ARG A 203 -8.47 -19.96 13.71
C ARG A 203 -8.43 -18.45 13.88
N VAL A 204 -9.29 -17.70 13.19
CA VAL A 204 -9.40 -16.24 13.34
C VAL A 204 -9.83 -15.87 14.76
N LEU A 205 -10.86 -16.55 15.30
CA LEU A 205 -11.35 -16.33 16.66
C LEU A 205 -10.30 -16.68 17.71
N ALA A 206 -9.56 -17.79 17.53
CA ALA A 206 -8.47 -18.17 18.43
C ALA A 206 -7.36 -17.11 18.47
N GLN A 207 -7.00 -16.50 17.33
CA GLN A 207 -6.02 -15.41 17.28
C GLN A 207 -6.52 -14.16 18.00
N CYS A 208 -7.78 -13.76 17.77
CA CYS A 208 -8.39 -12.63 18.45
C CYS A 208 -8.41 -12.88 19.98
N SER A 209 -8.84 -14.06 20.40
CA SER A 209 -8.89 -14.47 21.80
C SER A 209 -7.50 -14.42 22.44
N ALA A 210 -6.49 -15.00 21.80
CA ALA A 210 -5.10 -14.99 22.28
C ALA A 210 -4.56 -13.57 22.48
N PHE A 211 -4.92 -12.64 21.59
CA PHE A 211 -4.48 -11.24 21.71
C PHE A 211 -5.10 -10.52 22.92
N ILE A 212 -6.37 -10.81 23.26
CA ILE A 212 -7.09 -10.08 24.32
C ILE A 212 -7.18 -10.81 25.66
N GLN A 213 -6.71 -12.06 25.75
CA GLN A 213 -6.91 -12.94 26.93
C GLN A 213 -6.31 -12.38 28.23
N ASN A 214 -5.29 -11.54 28.15
CA ASN A 214 -4.61 -10.97 29.32
C ASN A 214 -4.51 -9.44 29.21
N PRO A 215 -5.60 -8.71 29.50
CA PRO A 215 -5.68 -7.27 29.31
C PRO A 215 -4.67 -6.45 30.11
N ASP A 216 -4.35 -6.89 31.32
CA ASP A 216 -3.45 -6.18 32.24
C ASP A 216 -1.97 -6.42 31.94
N ASN A 217 -1.67 -7.47 31.19
CA ASN A 217 -0.31 -7.87 30.80
C ASN A 217 -0.22 -8.12 29.29
N ASN A 218 -0.93 -7.34 28.49
CA ASN A 218 -0.85 -7.40 27.03
C ASN A 218 0.50 -6.83 26.57
N TYR A 219 1.19 -7.55 25.68
CA TYR A 219 2.52 -7.17 25.19
C TYR A 219 2.59 -5.76 24.59
N MET A 220 1.46 -5.23 24.07
CA MET A 220 1.39 -3.88 23.55
C MET A 220 1.70 -2.79 24.61
N LEU A 221 1.46 -3.10 25.90
CA LEU A 221 1.78 -2.18 27.01
C LEU A 221 3.30 -2.02 27.16
N ASP A 222 4.04 -3.11 27.13
CA ASP A 222 5.49 -3.10 27.25
C ASP A 222 6.15 -2.47 26.01
N ILE A 223 5.63 -2.80 24.83
CA ILE A 223 6.11 -2.20 23.57
C ILE A 223 5.91 -0.69 23.57
N PHE A 224 4.73 -0.20 23.98
CA PHE A 224 4.47 1.23 24.03
C PHE A 224 5.39 1.95 25.02
N GLN A 225 5.59 1.37 26.22
CA GLN A 225 6.51 1.90 27.22
C GLN A 225 7.93 1.97 26.67
N LYS A 226 8.42 0.89 26.03
CA LYS A 226 9.73 0.87 25.39
C LYS A 226 9.88 1.97 24.32
N LYS A 227 8.88 2.13 23.45
CA LYS A 227 8.88 3.17 22.40
C LYS A 227 8.98 4.58 22.97
N LEU A 228 8.28 4.89 24.06
CA LEU A 228 8.41 6.19 24.74
C LEU A 228 9.82 6.40 25.31
N SER A 229 10.40 5.33 25.87
CA SER A 229 11.79 5.38 26.36
C SER A 229 12.77 5.60 25.21
N ASP A 230 12.61 4.86 24.09
CA ASP A 230 13.49 4.98 22.91
C ASP A 230 13.36 6.37 22.23
N TYR A 231 12.17 6.96 22.26
CA TYR A 231 11.94 8.32 21.76
C TYR A 231 12.73 9.37 22.53
N GLY A 232 12.85 9.24 23.86
CA GLY A 232 13.83 9.94 24.71
C GLY A 232 13.66 11.45 24.89
N LYS A 233 12.58 12.07 24.34
CA LYS A 233 12.36 13.54 24.40
C LYS A 233 11.36 13.95 25.48
N LEU A 234 10.71 12.99 26.14
CA LEU A 234 9.66 13.23 27.12
C LEU A 234 10.20 13.14 28.54
N SER A 235 9.68 13.99 29.43
CA SER A 235 9.91 13.88 30.86
C SER A 235 9.30 12.59 31.45
N ALA A 236 9.80 12.15 32.61
CA ALA A 236 9.27 10.98 33.29
C ALA A 236 7.76 11.12 33.69
N SER A 237 7.28 12.34 33.92
CA SER A 237 5.87 12.63 34.19
C SER A 237 5.00 12.47 32.94
N GLU A 238 5.44 12.98 31.80
CA GLU A 238 4.76 12.84 30.53
C GLU A 238 4.68 11.38 30.08
N GLN A 239 5.81 10.64 30.18
CA GLN A 239 5.81 9.21 29.87
C GLN A 239 4.81 8.44 30.73
N ARG A 240 4.76 8.69 32.05
CA ARG A 240 3.77 8.04 32.93
C ARG A 240 2.35 8.35 32.53
N ALA A 241 2.03 9.61 32.20
CA ALA A 241 0.70 10.01 31.77
C ALA A 241 0.29 9.29 30.48
N LEU A 242 1.18 9.22 29.49
CA LEU A 242 0.95 8.54 28.22
C LEU A 242 0.77 7.02 28.39
N ILE A 243 1.57 6.38 29.26
CA ILE A 243 1.43 4.95 29.58
C ILE A 243 0.05 4.66 30.20
N LEU A 244 -0.41 5.52 31.12
CA LEU A 244 -1.74 5.37 31.70
C LEU A 244 -2.84 5.55 30.66
N THR A 245 -2.71 6.54 29.78
CA THR A 245 -3.64 6.77 28.68
C THR A 245 -3.67 5.56 27.74
N HIS A 246 -2.52 5.04 27.33
CA HIS A 246 -2.44 3.86 26.48
C HIS A 246 -3.11 2.63 27.15
N LYS A 247 -2.79 2.36 28.42
CA LYS A 247 -3.41 1.27 29.19
C LYS A 247 -4.93 1.42 29.25
N SER A 248 -5.42 2.64 29.44
CA SER A 248 -6.86 2.94 29.41
C SER A 248 -7.47 2.62 28.05
N LEU A 249 -6.88 3.13 26.97
CA LEU A 249 -7.36 2.90 25.60
C LEU A 249 -7.34 1.41 25.20
N MET A 250 -6.32 0.68 25.63
CA MET A 250 -6.31 -0.78 25.44
C MET A 250 -7.54 -1.44 26.05
N LYS A 251 -7.92 -1.04 27.27
CA LYS A 251 -9.07 -1.61 28.00
C LYS A 251 -10.42 -1.14 27.47
N THR A 252 -10.55 0.14 27.09
CA THR A 252 -11.84 0.74 26.74
C THR A 252 -12.15 0.70 25.25
N GLU A 253 -11.14 0.63 24.40
CA GLU A 253 -11.31 0.69 22.94
C GLU A 253 -10.84 -0.60 22.25
N VAL A 254 -9.58 -1.01 22.45
CA VAL A 254 -8.97 -2.07 21.68
C VAL A 254 -9.58 -3.44 22.03
N ILE A 255 -9.57 -3.80 23.31
CA ILE A 255 -10.10 -5.10 23.76
C ILE A 255 -11.59 -5.26 23.44
N PRO A 256 -12.47 -4.27 23.76
CA PRO A 256 -13.87 -4.35 23.36
C PRO A 256 -14.09 -4.43 21.86
N ALA A 257 -13.25 -3.77 21.04
CA ALA A 257 -13.35 -3.87 19.58
C ALA A 257 -13.10 -5.31 19.09
N TYR A 258 -12.11 -6.01 19.65
CA TYR A 258 -11.86 -7.42 19.34
C TYR A 258 -12.99 -8.33 19.81
N GLN A 259 -13.56 -8.07 21.00
CA GLN A 259 -14.72 -8.81 21.50
C GLN A 259 -15.93 -8.66 20.59
N GLU A 260 -16.22 -7.43 20.15
CA GLU A 260 -17.29 -7.14 19.18
C GLU A 260 -17.03 -7.84 17.84
N LEU A 261 -15.79 -7.82 17.35
CA LEU A 261 -15.40 -8.52 16.13
C LEU A 261 -15.67 -10.01 16.25
N MET A 262 -15.20 -10.65 17.34
CA MET A 262 -15.40 -12.08 17.59
C MET A 262 -16.90 -12.43 17.66
N THR A 263 -17.67 -11.67 18.40
CA THR A 263 -19.13 -11.88 18.55
C THR A 263 -19.84 -11.75 17.20
N GLY A 264 -19.49 -10.73 16.42
CA GLY A 264 -20.08 -10.50 15.10
C GLY A 264 -19.72 -11.59 14.08
N LEU A 265 -18.49 -12.11 14.12
CA LEU A 265 -18.05 -13.21 13.27
C LEU A 265 -18.70 -14.54 13.66
N GLU A 266 -18.80 -14.81 14.97
CA GLU A 266 -19.46 -16.02 15.49
C GLU A 266 -20.93 -16.08 15.06
N ALA A 267 -21.63 -14.95 15.02
CA ALA A 267 -23.01 -14.87 14.55
C ALA A 267 -23.16 -15.24 13.04
N LEU A 268 -22.06 -15.28 12.29
CA LEU A 268 -22.04 -15.69 10.88
C LEU A 268 -21.61 -17.15 10.69
N ARG A 269 -21.34 -17.89 11.77
CA ARG A 269 -20.93 -19.29 11.72
C ARG A 269 -21.93 -20.14 10.93
N GLY A 270 -21.42 -21.10 10.16
CA GLY A 270 -22.21 -22.00 9.34
C GLY A 270 -22.77 -21.39 8.04
N THR A 271 -22.53 -20.09 7.78
CA THR A 271 -22.96 -19.46 6.53
C THR A 271 -21.96 -19.64 5.38
N GLY A 272 -20.74 -20.08 5.66
CA GLY A 272 -19.73 -20.44 4.67
C GLY A 272 -20.14 -21.70 3.90
N LYS A 273 -20.37 -21.56 2.62
CA LYS A 273 -20.87 -22.66 1.75
C LYS A 273 -19.77 -23.44 1.05
N ASN A 274 -18.52 -22.99 1.16
CA ASN A 274 -17.39 -23.57 0.44
C ASN A 274 -16.17 -23.72 1.36
N ASN A 275 -15.75 -24.97 1.57
CA ASN A 275 -14.52 -25.31 2.30
C ASN A 275 -13.41 -25.86 1.36
N ARG A 276 -13.61 -25.81 0.04
CA ARG A 276 -12.76 -26.47 -0.96
C ARG A 276 -11.85 -25.50 -1.72
N GLY A 277 -11.93 -24.20 -1.43
CA GLY A 277 -11.09 -23.17 -2.02
C GLY A 277 -11.73 -22.38 -3.16
N LEU A 278 -10.98 -21.43 -3.69
CA LEU A 278 -11.44 -20.35 -4.57
C LEU A 278 -12.12 -20.85 -5.87
N THR A 279 -11.64 -21.94 -6.44
CA THR A 279 -12.16 -22.48 -7.72
C THR A 279 -13.63 -22.90 -7.64
N TYR A 280 -14.15 -23.16 -6.45
CA TYR A 280 -15.53 -23.59 -6.21
C TYR A 280 -16.49 -22.43 -5.90
N PHE A 281 -16.00 -21.22 -5.87
CA PHE A 281 -16.82 -20.02 -5.79
C PHE A 281 -17.24 -19.52 -7.17
N LYS A 282 -18.48 -19.03 -7.29
CA LYS A 282 -18.89 -18.25 -8.46
C LYS A 282 -17.94 -17.05 -8.60
N GLY A 283 -17.36 -16.89 -9.80
CA GLY A 283 -16.39 -15.84 -10.05
C GLY A 283 -14.96 -16.13 -9.55
N GLY A 284 -14.72 -17.24 -8.83
CA GLY A 284 -13.43 -17.57 -8.24
C GLY A 284 -12.26 -17.62 -9.25
N LYS A 285 -12.50 -18.11 -10.47
CA LYS A 285 -11.48 -18.09 -11.52
C LYS A 285 -11.14 -16.67 -11.97
N ALA A 286 -12.12 -15.79 -12.11
CA ALA A 286 -11.90 -14.40 -12.48
C ALA A 286 -11.16 -13.65 -11.35
N TYR A 287 -11.55 -13.90 -10.11
CA TYR A 287 -10.86 -13.36 -8.94
C TYR A 287 -9.41 -13.85 -8.83
N TYR A 288 -9.14 -15.13 -9.11
CA TYR A 288 -7.77 -15.66 -9.15
C TYR A 288 -6.91 -14.94 -10.21
N LEU A 289 -7.46 -14.68 -11.40
CA LEU A 289 -6.76 -13.91 -12.43
C LEU A 289 -6.49 -12.47 -11.99
N TYR A 290 -7.46 -11.83 -11.33
CA TYR A 290 -7.24 -10.53 -10.72
C TYR A 290 -6.10 -10.56 -9.70
N LEU A 291 -6.10 -11.51 -8.76
CA LEU A 291 -5.03 -11.66 -7.77
C LEU A 291 -3.67 -11.86 -8.44
N LEU A 292 -3.60 -12.72 -9.43
CA LEU A 292 -2.36 -12.98 -10.16
C LEU A 292 -1.84 -11.72 -10.85
N GLN A 293 -2.70 -10.97 -11.51
CA GLN A 293 -2.36 -9.72 -12.19
C GLN A 293 -1.96 -8.63 -11.21
N SER A 294 -2.69 -8.46 -10.11
CA SER A 294 -2.39 -7.44 -9.08
C SER A 294 -1.06 -7.72 -8.37
N GLN A 295 -0.75 -8.99 -8.08
CA GLN A 295 0.48 -9.37 -7.38
C GLN A 295 1.72 -9.39 -8.28
N THR A 296 1.56 -9.71 -9.56
CA THR A 296 2.71 -9.86 -10.49
C THR A 296 2.89 -8.69 -11.45
N GLY A 297 1.90 -7.81 -11.57
CA GLY A 297 1.86 -6.78 -12.61
C GLY A 297 1.83 -7.36 -14.04
N SER A 298 1.45 -8.65 -14.21
CA SER A 298 1.57 -9.37 -15.47
C SER A 298 0.25 -9.95 -15.94
N TYR A 299 -0.04 -9.80 -17.23
CA TYR A 299 -1.17 -10.40 -17.94
C TYR A 299 -0.80 -11.66 -18.72
N VAL A 300 0.38 -12.23 -18.46
CA VAL A 300 0.81 -13.50 -19.08
C VAL A 300 -0.19 -14.60 -18.69
N PRO A 301 -0.68 -15.41 -19.65
CA PRO A 301 -1.58 -16.52 -19.37
C PRO A 301 -0.99 -17.52 -18.36
N VAL A 302 -1.81 -18.01 -17.43
CA VAL A 302 -1.40 -18.95 -16.36
C VAL A 302 -0.58 -20.13 -16.89
N LYS A 303 -1.04 -20.79 -17.95
CA LYS A 303 -0.28 -21.91 -18.59
C LYS A 303 1.12 -21.53 -19.04
N GLN A 304 1.34 -20.29 -19.47
CA GLN A 304 2.68 -19.83 -19.83
C GLN A 304 3.54 -19.56 -18.59
N MET A 305 2.94 -19.02 -17.52
CA MET A 305 3.62 -18.86 -16.24
C MET A 305 4.05 -20.22 -15.69
N GLU A 306 3.14 -21.19 -15.62
CA GLU A 306 3.43 -22.57 -15.19
C GLU A 306 4.58 -23.19 -16.00
N LYS A 307 4.54 -23.04 -17.33
CA LYS A 307 5.61 -23.56 -18.21
C LYS A 307 6.96 -22.88 -17.94
N ARG A 308 6.98 -21.57 -17.67
CA ARG A 308 8.22 -20.85 -17.33
C ARG A 308 8.75 -21.28 -15.96
N LEU A 309 7.88 -21.35 -14.95
CA LEU A 309 8.27 -21.80 -13.61
C LEU A 309 8.77 -23.25 -13.60
N SER A 310 8.09 -24.16 -14.30
CA SER A 310 8.53 -25.56 -14.41
C SER A 310 9.90 -25.71 -15.08
N ARG A 311 10.15 -24.91 -16.14
CA ARG A 311 11.47 -24.89 -16.78
C ARG A 311 12.55 -24.34 -15.85
N GLN A 312 12.26 -23.25 -15.14
CA GLN A 312 13.18 -22.64 -14.19
C GLN A 312 13.51 -23.63 -13.07
N LEU A 313 12.51 -24.23 -12.46
CA LEU A 313 12.68 -25.24 -11.41
C LEU A 313 13.53 -26.43 -11.89
N SER A 314 13.24 -26.96 -13.08
CA SER A 314 14.03 -28.06 -13.66
C SER A 314 15.51 -27.67 -13.90
N SER A 315 15.74 -26.42 -14.34
CA SER A 315 17.08 -25.87 -14.51
C SER A 315 17.84 -25.77 -13.19
N GLU A 316 17.17 -25.21 -12.16
CA GLU A 316 17.75 -25.02 -10.82
C GLU A 316 18.07 -26.37 -10.14
N ILE A 317 17.17 -27.34 -10.24
CA ILE A 317 17.42 -28.71 -9.76
C ILE A 317 18.63 -29.30 -10.46
N GLY A 318 18.77 -29.14 -11.79
CA GLY A 318 19.91 -29.59 -12.57
C GLY A 318 21.22 -28.94 -12.12
N ILE A 319 21.20 -27.61 -11.86
CA ILE A 319 22.36 -26.88 -11.35
C ILE A 319 22.72 -27.36 -9.95
N ALA A 320 21.76 -27.46 -9.04
CA ALA A 320 21.96 -27.95 -7.67
C ALA A 320 22.54 -29.35 -7.67
N GLY A 321 21.98 -30.28 -8.47
CA GLY A 321 22.52 -31.64 -8.62
C GLY A 321 23.92 -31.66 -9.16
N THR A 322 24.29 -30.73 -10.05
CA THR A 322 25.66 -30.61 -10.55
C THR A 322 26.62 -30.07 -9.50
N MET A 323 26.18 -29.07 -8.71
CA MET A 323 26.96 -28.51 -7.60
C MET A 323 27.24 -29.59 -6.53
N LEU A 324 26.23 -30.35 -6.13
CA LEU A 324 26.37 -31.44 -5.15
C LEU A 324 27.30 -32.57 -5.64
N ARG A 325 27.25 -32.91 -6.92
CA ARG A 325 28.20 -33.91 -7.50
C ARG A 325 29.64 -33.41 -7.53
N LYS A 326 29.86 -32.12 -7.76
CA LYS A 326 31.19 -31.49 -7.77
C LYS A 326 31.76 -31.27 -6.37
N ASN A 327 30.91 -31.16 -5.38
CA ASN A 327 31.27 -30.85 -3.98
C ASN A 327 30.48 -31.77 -3.03
N PRO A 328 30.86 -33.05 -2.91
CA PRO A 328 30.15 -34.02 -2.07
C PRO A 328 30.06 -33.64 -0.60
N GLU A 329 31.01 -32.82 -0.10
CA GLU A 329 31.02 -32.26 1.26
C GLU A 329 29.81 -31.36 1.53
N LEU A 330 29.25 -30.71 0.53
CA LEU A 330 28.04 -29.89 0.70
C LEU A 330 26.83 -30.76 1.08
N LEU A 331 26.75 -31.97 0.56
CA LEU A 331 25.66 -32.90 0.91
C LEU A 331 25.76 -33.32 2.39
N ALA A 332 26.99 -33.57 2.88
CA ALA A 332 27.22 -33.89 4.28
C ALA A 332 26.83 -32.72 5.20
N THR A 333 27.19 -31.50 4.80
CA THR A 333 26.83 -30.26 5.54
C THR A 333 25.32 -30.04 5.55
N LEU A 334 24.61 -30.22 4.43
CA LEU A 334 23.17 -30.11 4.35
C LEU A 334 22.44 -31.13 5.25
N ASN A 335 22.94 -32.37 5.30
CA ASN A 335 22.39 -33.45 6.13
C ASN A 335 22.63 -33.22 7.64
N GLN A 336 23.68 -32.49 8.02
CA GLN A 336 23.96 -32.11 9.41
C GLN A 336 23.12 -30.93 9.89
N GLY A 337 22.36 -30.29 9.01
CA GLY A 337 21.60 -29.07 9.27
C GLY A 337 22.47 -27.81 9.21
N ILE A 338 21.91 -26.73 8.69
CA ILE A 338 22.57 -25.43 8.65
C ILE A 338 22.35 -24.75 10.01
N THR A 339 23.38 -24.73 10.85
CA THR A 339 23.36 -23.91 12.06
C THR A 339 23.74 -22.47 11.68
N PHE A 340 22.76 -21.56 11.76
CA PHE A 340 23.05 -20.13 11.65
C PHE A 340 23.76 -19.67 12.93
N LYS A 341 24.93 -19.07 12.81
CA LYS A 341 25.51 -18.32 13.93
C LYS A 341 24.56 -17.17 14.29
N GLU A 342 24.09 -17.13 15.53
CA GLU A 342 23.39 -15.95 16.02
C GLU A 342 24.26 -14.71 15.76
N MET A 343 23.76 -13.81 14.93
CA MET A 343 24.36 -12.46 14.85
C MET A 343 23.99 -11.77 16.16
N LYS A 344 24.99 -11.49 16.95
CA LYS A 344 24.80 -10.60 18.11
C LYS A 344 24.37 -9.23 17.59
N PRO A 345 23.33 -8.61 18.20
CA PRO A 345 22.86 -7.28 17.83
C PRO A 345 23.93 -6.21 17.95
#